data_7bc5ad5e362a905b3840fa3b9bf25447
#
_entry.id   7bc5ad5e362a905b3840fa3b9bf25447
#
_cell.length_a   1.000
_cell.length_b   1.000
_cell.length_c   1.000
_cell.angle_alpha   90.00
_cell.angle_beta   90.00
_cell.angle_gamma   90.00
#
_symmetry.space_group_name_H-M   'P 1'
#
loop_
_entity.id
_entity.type
_entity.pdbx_description
1 polymer ?
#
loop_
_entity_poly.entity_id
_entity_poly.type
_entity_poly.pdbx_seq_one_letter_code
_entity_poly.pdbx_strand_id
1 'polypeptide(L)'
;MKNSFEMIYDVVRRIPYGRVATYGQVAMLAGNPRWSRVVGYALHVNPDPDGIPCYRVVNRLGEPSSAFAFGGINEQIALLQNEGVIFTNGRVGLEKYLWDGK
;
A
#
# COMPACT_ATOMS: atom_id res chain seq x y z
N MET A 1 -4.42 -14.66 -18.82
CA MET A 1 -3.51 -13.49 -18.70
C MET A 1 -4.09 -12.51 -17.70
N LYS A 2 -3.25 -12.02 -16.79
CA LYS A 2 -3.69 -11.05 -15.79
C LYS A 2 -3.65 -9.63 -16.33
N ASN A 3 -4.65 -8.81 -15.98
CA ASN A 3 -4.61 -7.40 -16.29
C ASN A 3 -3.77 -6.63 -15.25
N SER A 4 -3.58 -5.33 -15.47
CA SER A 4 -2.71 -4.52 -14.60
C SER A 4 -3.22 -4.49 -13.15
N PHE A 5 -4.53 -4.43 -12.94
CA PHE A 5 -5.09 -4.40 -11.60
C PHE A 5 -4.82 -5.72 -10.86
N GLU A 6 -5.00 -6.85 -11.53
CA GLU A 6 -4.73 -8.16 -10.92
C GLU A 6 -3.26 -8.32 -10.55
N MET A 7 -2.36 -7.84 -11.40
CA MET A 7 -0.92 -7.87 -11.11
C MET A 7 -0.58 -7.00 -9.90
N ILE A 8 -1.22 -5.84 -9.78
CA ILE A 8 -1.05 -4.95 -8.64
C ILE A 8 -1.58 -5.60 -7.37
N TYR A 9 -2.78 -6.19 -7.41
CA TYR A 9 -3.37 -6.86 -6.25
C TYR A 9 -2.50 -8.02 -5.76
N ASP A 10 -1.92 -8.79 -6.68
CA ASP A 10 -1.02 -9.89 -6.31
C ASP A 10 0.18 -9.37 -5.51
N VAL A 11 0.75 -8.23 -5.90
CA VAL A 11 1.85 -7.63 -5.16
C VAL A 11 1.39 -7.16 -3.78
N VAL A 12 0.25 -6.46 -3.71
CA VAL A 12 -0.26 -5.92 -2.45
C VAL A 12 -0.56 -7.04 -1.45
N ARG A 13 -1.09 -8.18 -1.92
CA ARG A 13 -1.34 -9.33 -1.06
C ARG A 13 -0.08 -9.85 -0.38
N ARG A 14 1.09 -9.63 -0.98
CA ARG A 14 2.37 -10.11 -0.45
C ARG A 14 2.97 -9.21 0.60
N ILE A 15 2.49 -7.97 0.75
CA ILE A 15 3.02 -7.04 1.76
C ILE A 15 2.71 -7.61 3.13
N PRO A 16 3.75 -7.93 3.95
CA PRO A 16 3.49 -8.60 5.22
C PRO A 16 2.92 -7.67 6.28
N TYR A 17 2.30 -8.28 7.25
CA TYR A 17 1.81 -7.63 8.46
C TYR A 17 2.95 -6.82 9.11
N GLY A 18 2.66 -5.58 9.48
CA GLY A 18 3.65 -4.73 10.14
C GLY A 18 4.64 -4.06 9.20
N ARG A 19 4.42 -4.17 7.89
CA ARG A 19 5.25 -3.53 6.86
C ARG A 19 4.41 -2.70 5.93
N VAL A 20 5.07 -1.78 5.23
CA VAL A 20 4.42 -0.95 4.21
C VAL A 20 5.19 -1.02 2.90
N ALA A 21 4.51 -0.68 1.81
CA ALA A 21 5.13 -0.51 0.50
C ALA A 21 4.75 0.87 -0.03
N THR A 22 5.55 1.40 -0.95
CA THR A 22 5.19 2.65 -1.63
C THR A 22 4.49 2.35 -2.95
N TYR A 23 3.77 3.34 -3.51
CA TYR A 23 3.15 3.19 -4.82
C TYR A 23 4.15 2.79 -5.89
N GLY A 24 5.32 3.43 -5.88
CA GLY A 24 6.37 3.13 -6.86
C GLY A 24 6.91 1.71 -6.71
N GLN A 25 7.07 1.24 -5.48
CA GLN A 25 7.51 -0.13 -5.23
C GLN A 25 6.50 -1.14 -5.75
N VAL A 26 5.22 -0.93 -5.45
CA VAL A 26 4.17 -1.83 -5.94
C VAL A 26 4.12 -1.83 -7.47
N ALA A 27 4.21 -0.65 -8.09
CA ALA A 27 4.23 -0.53 -9.54
C ALA A 27 5.39 -1.31 -10.15
N MET A 28 6.59 -1.14 -9.62
CA MET A 28 7.78 -1.83 -10.10
C MET A 28 7.64 -3.35 -9.98
N LEU A 29 7.19 -3.83 -8.83
CA LEU A 29 7.03 -5.27 -8.60
C LEU A 29 5.89 -5.87 -9.43
N ALA A 30 4.88 -5.07 -9.78
CA ALA A 30 3.80 -5.50 -10.66
C ALA A 30 4.23 -5.56 -12.13
N GLY A 31 5.41 -5.06 -12.46
CA GLY A 31 5.98 -5.19 -13.79
C GLY A 31 6.18 -3.89 -14.57
N ASN A 32 5.75 -2.74 -14.02
CA ASN A 32 5.91 -1.47 -14.73
C ASN A 32 6.05 -0.31 -13.74
N PRO A 33 7.26 0.25 -13.58
CA PRO A 33 7.50 1.34 -12.63
C PRO A 33 6.72 2.61 -12.94
N ARG A 34 6.12 2.73 -14.13
CA ARG A 34 5.30 3.88 -14.49
C ARG A 34 3.85 3.76 -14.00
N TRP A 35 3.49 2.64 -13.37
CA TRP A 35 2.12 2.37 -12.94
C TRP A 35 1.75 2.96 -11.58
N SER A 36 2.50 3.90 -11.01
CA SER A 36 2.18 4.45 -9.69
C SER A 36 0.75 5.00 -9.63
N ARG A 37 0.29 5.69 -10.69
CA ARG A 37 -1.07 6.21 -10.75
C ARG A 37 -2.09 5.07 -10.90
N VAL A 38 -1.76 4.05 -11.69
CA VAL A 38 -2.62 2.87 -11.86
C VAL A 38 -2.77 2.14 -10.53
N VAL A 39 -1.69 2.06 -9.75
CA VAL A 39 -1.74 1.50 -8.39
C VAL A 39 -2.76 2.27 -7.55
N GLY A 40 -2.72 3.60 -7.60
CA GLY A 40 -3.71 4.41 -6.88
C GLY A 40 -5.15 4.09 -7.25
N TYR A 41 -5.44 3.96 -8.53
CA TYR A 41 -6.78 3.58 -8.99
C TYR A 41 -7.17 2.18 -8.54
N ALA A 42 -6.25 1.22 -8.65
CA ALA A 42 -6.51 -0.16 -8.26
C ALA A 42 -6.84 -0.27 -6.77
N LEU A 43 -6.11 0.48 -5.93
CA LEU A 43 -6.37 0.49 -4.49
C LEU A 43 -7.70 1.14 -4.15
N HIS A 44 -8.05 2.20 -4.89
CA HIS A 44 -9.31 2.92 -4.65
C HIS A 44 -10.53 2.02 -4.90
N VAL A 45 -10.47 1.16 -5.91
CA VAL A 45 -11.57 0.26 -6.28
C VAL A 45 -11.37 -1.17 -5.79
N ASN A 46 -10.51 -1.37 -4.81
CA ASN A 46 -10.17 -2.67 -4.28
C ASN A 46 -11.43 -3.53 -4.04
N PRO A 47 -11.56 -4.68 -4.74
CA PRO A 47 -12.77 -5.52 -4.63
C PRO A 47 -12.80 -6.41 -3.40
N ASP A 48 -11.70 -6.50 -2.66
CA ASP A 48 -11.58 -7.39 -1.51
C ASP A 48 -10.70 -6.75 -0.43
N PRO A 49 -11.24 -5.77 0.32
CA PRO A 49 -10.43 -5.06 1.33
C PRO A 49 -9.87 -5.96 2.42
N ASP A 50 -10.51 -7.09 2.70
CA ASP A 50 -10.04 -8.02 3.72
C ASP A 50 -8.86 -8.87 3.22
N GLY A 51 -8.87 -9.24 1.94
CA GLY A 51 -7.83 -10.09 1.36
C GLY A 51 -6.71 -9.34 0.68
N ILE A 52 -6.94 -8.07 0.31
CA ILE A 52 -5.95 -7.22 -0.33
C ILE A 52 -5.68 -6.04 0.60
N PRO A 53 -4.59 -6.08 1.40
CA PRO A 53 -4.35 -5.08 2.44
C PRO A 53 -3.86 -3.75 1.86
N CYS A 54 -4.74 -3.05 1.16
CA CYS A 54 -4.41 -1.79 0.49
C CYS A 54 -3.94 -0.70 1.45
N TYR A 55 -4.31 -0.77 2.73
CA TYR A 55 -3.84 0.18 3.74
C TYR A 55 -2.33 0.09 4.01
N ARG A 56 -1.67 -0.98 3.55
CA ARG A 56 -0.21 -1.13 3.68
C ARG A 56 0.56 -0.40 2.59
N VAL A 57 -0.12 0.36 1.73
CA VAL A 57 0.54 1.15 0.68
C VAL A 57 0.49 2.63 1.06
N VAL A 58 1.65 3.25 1.08
CA VAL A 58 1.82 4.67 1.43
C VAL A 58 2.55 5.38 0.29
N ASN A 59 2.62 6.71 0.36
CA ASN A 59 3.37 7.44 -0.66
C ASN A 59 4.89 7.34 -0.40
N ARG A 60 5.69 7.93 -1.29
CA ARG A 60 7.16 7.86 -1.20
C ARG A 60 7.72 8.52 0.06
N LEU A 61 6.94 9.33 0.74
CA LEU A 61 7.34 9.98 1.98
C LEU A 61 6.89 9.19 3.23
N GLY A 62 6.18 8.09 3.05
CA GLY A 62 5.62 7.34 4.15
C GLY A 62 4.30 7.86 4.66
N GLU A 63 3.66 8.77 3.93
CA GLU A 63 2.39 9.36 4.35
C GLU A 63 1.21 8.46 3.94
N PRO A 64 0.10 8.49 4.71
CA PRO A 64 -1.11 7.78 4.33
C PRO A 64 -1.61 8.24 2.97
N SER A 65 -2.24 7.33 2.27
CA SER A 65 -2.62 7.54 0.88
C SER A 65 -4.04 8.05 0.75
N SER A 66 -4.24 9.09 -0.06
CA SER A 66 -5.59 9.54 -0.42
C SER A 66 -6.34 8.52 -1.28
N ALA A 67 -5.64 7.52 -1.84
CA ALA A 67 -6.28 6.45 -2.61
C ALA A 67 -7.02 5.44 -1.72
N PHE A 68 -6.73 5.41 -0.40
CA PHE A 68 -7.43 4.50 0.50
C PHE A 68 -8.88 4.96 0.68
N ALA A 69 -9.82 4.18 0.13
CA ALA A 69 -11.23 4.55 0.08
C ALA A 69 -12.06 3.98 1.25
N PHE A 70 -11.45 3.14 2.11
CA PHE A 70 -12.18 2.35 3.10
C PHE A 70 -12.07 2.97 4.49
N GLY A 71 -12.66 4.15 4.68
CA GLY A 71 -12.66 4.85 5.94
C GLY A 71 -11.73 6.06 6.01
N GLY A 72 -10.98 6.33 4.93
CA GLY A 72 -10.12 7.50 4.83
C GLY A 72 -8.79 7.35 5.55
N ILE A 73 -8.06 8.47 5.62
CA ILE A 73 -6.69 8.51 6.16
C ILE A 73 -6.63 8.05 7.61
N ASN A 74 -7.58 8.49 8.44
CA ASN A 74 -7.58 8.13 9.87
C ASN A 74 -7.75 6.63 10.07
N GLU A 75 -8.58 5.98 9.26
CA GLU A 75 -8.76 4.54 9.33
C GLU A 75 -7.50 3.81 8.86
N GLN A 76 -6.86 4.29 7.82
CA GLN A 76 -5.61 3.72 7.33
C GLN A 76 -4.53 3.76 8.43
N ILE A 77 -4.39 4.89 9.10
CA ILE A 77 -3.44 5.04 10.21
C ILE A 77 -3.76 4.04 11.31
N ALA A 78 -5.04 3.95 11.71
CA ALA A 78 -5.44 3.04 12.78
C ALA A 78 -5.14 1.59 12.45
N LEU A 79 -5.39 1.16 11.21
CA LEU A 79 -5.11 -0.20 10.77
C LEU A 79 -3.61 -0.51 10.83
N LEU A 80 -2.76 0.42 10.38
CA LEU A 80 -1.31 0.24 10.45
C LEU A 80 -0.81 0.26 11.89
N GLN A 81 -1.33 1.13 12.73
CA GLN A 81 -0.95 1.19 14.15
C GLN A 81 -1.30 -0.12 14.85
N ASN A 82 -2.41 -0.74 14.52
CA ASN A 82 -2.79 -2.05 15.05
C ASN A 82 -1.78 -3.14 14.68
N GLU A 83 -1.03 -2.94 13.60
CA GLU A 83 0.02 -3.86 13.17
C GLU A 83 1.38 -3.52 13.76
N GLY A 84 1.45 -2.52 14.64
CA GLY A 84 2.69 -2.11 15.28
C GLY A 84 3.48 -1.07 14.50
N VAL A 85 2.92 -0.52 13.42
CA VAL A 85 3.59 0.53 12.64
C VAL A 85 3.45 1.87 13.38
N ILE A 86 4.56 2.54 13.59
CA ILE A 86 4.61 3.80 14.33
C ILE A 86 4.64 4.97 13.33
N PHE A 87 3.72 5.93 13.55
CA PHE A 87 3.70 7.18 12.80
C PHE A 87 4.40 8.27 13.58
N THR A 88 5.25 9.03 12.90
CA THR A 88 5.94 10.20 13.47
C THR A 88 5.71 11.38 12.54
N ASN A 89 5.09 12.45 13.04
CA ASN A 89 4.74 13.61 12.22
C ASN A 89 3.90 13.24 10.99
N GLY A 90 2.98 12.28 11.15
CA GLY A 90 2.08 11.86 10.08
C GLY A 90 2.70 10.93 9.06
N ARG A 91 3.89 10.40 9.31
CA ARG A 91 4.63 9.56 8.37
C ARG A 91 5.10 8.27 9.02
N VAL A 92 5.17 7.22 8.21
CA VAL A 92 5.83 5.96 8.58
C VAL A 92 7.32 6.11 8.26
N GLY A 93 8.18 5.69 9.18
CA GLY A 93 9.62 5.62 8.92
C GLY A 93 9.93 4.50 7.95
N LEU A 94 10.17 4.85 6.69
CA LEU A 94 10.39 3.86 5.62
C LEU A 94 11.67 3.06 5.86
N GLU A 95 12.68 3.64 6.48
CA GLU A 95 13.93 2.92 6.81
C GLU A 95 13.67 1.75 7.76
N LYS A 96 12.58 1.78 8.50
CA LYS A 96 12.23 0.72 9.47
C LYS A 96 11.13 -0.21 8.96
N TYR A 97 10.13 0.34 8.28
CA TYR A 97 8.89 -0.40 7.98
C TYR A 97 8.73 -0.77 6.52
N LEU A 98 9.59 -0.27 5.62
CA LEU A 98 9.45 -0.59 4.20
C LEU A 98 9.69 -2.08 3.96
N TRP A 99 8.72 -2.71 3.30
CA TRP A 99 8.85 -4.10 2.86
C TRP A 99 9.98 -4.22 1.85
N ASP A 100 10.74 -5.31 1.91
CA ASP A 100 11.88 -5.52 1.02
C ASP A 100 11.48 -6.04 -0.37
N GLY A 101 10.20 -6.31 -0.59
CA GLY A 101 9.71 -6.78 -1.88
C GLY A 101 9.79 -8.29 -2.05
N LYS A 102 10.13 -8.98 -1.00
CA LYS A 102 10.26 -10.44 -1.03
C LYS A 102 9.13 -11.09 -0.27
#